data_12ad1183718d93f16c7cc85b88ecb896
#
_entry.id   12ad1183718d93f16c7cc85b88ecb896
#
_cell.length_a   1.000
_cell.length_b   1.000
_cell.length_c   1.000
_cell.angle_alpha   90.00
_cell.angle_beta   90.00
_cell.angle_gamma   90.00
#
_symmetry.space_group_name_H-M   'P 1'
#
loop_
_entity.id
_entity.type
_entity.pdbx_description
1 polymer ?
#
loop_
_entity_poly.entity_id
_entity_poly.type
_entity_poly.pdbx_seq_one_letter_code
_entity_poly.pdbx_strand_id
1 'polypeptide(L)'
;MLLDKIEKANDIKKIDKSDYEELAEEIRQFLIQKISVTGGHLGSNLGAVELTMALHLALNLPEDKIIWDVGHQSYTHKILTGRKDGFDVLRQFHGMSGFPKRKESSYDAFDTGHSSTSISAGLGLVKARDLKGEKTTIVSVIGDGSLTGGMAYEALNNAAKLETNFIVILNDNNMSISENVGGVSKYLNNIRTATGYLDLKEGIYNALKSKPGGDGIVNRLRRAKSSFKQLVIPGMFFEDMGVTYLGPVDGHDIEGLIKVIEEAKRVKGAVLIHVMTQKGKGYGPAEKHPARFHGAEPFDIETGIPSHPRTVANYTDVFSTVMCKLGQRDERVVAITAAMPDGTGLKRFRNMYPDRFFDVGIAEEHAVTFAAGLAAGGMKPIVAVYSSFLQRAYDQILHDVCIQNLPVVFAIDRAGLVGSDGETHQGIFDYTYLSGIPNMHICAPKNKWELSDMMKFAVALEAPIAVRYPRGTAYAGLAEYRAPIELGKAEWIVREGGIALFAVGSMVKTAEEVQALLHEKGYRASIINARFIKPIDEEAVLSACEDHDMIVTMEENVLSGGFGEKVLTCLNDHDRQIKCVMAGIPDAYVEHGNVDLLKKEIGLDAVSITEKILEKL
;
A
#
# COMPACT_ATOMS: atom_id res chain seq x y z
N MET A 1 -17.95 31.21 3.79
CA MET A 1 -17.56 30.08 4.61
C MET A 1 -16.21 30.38 5.26
N LEU A 2 -15.94 29.80 6.43
CA LEU A 2 -14.63 29.95 7.10
C LEU A 2 -13.51 29.35 6.25
N LEU A 3 -13.80 28.23 5.57
CA LEU A 3 -12.86 27.56 4.68
C LEU A 3 -12.39 28.45 3.50
N ASP A 4 -13.16 29.44 3.10
CA ASP A 4 -12.77 30.39 2.02
C ASP A 4 -11.70 31.39 2.47
N LYS A 5 -11.48 31.53 3.78
CA LYS A 5 -10.39 32.35 4.35
C LYS A 5 -9.04 31.64 4.35
N ILE A 6 -8.98 30.35 3.97
CA ILE A 6 -7.78 29.54 3.93
C ILE A 6 -7.27 29.47 2.48
N GLU A 7 -6.25 30.25 2.16
CA GLU A 7 -5.62 30.32 0.83
C GLU A 7 -4.22 29.70 0.82
N LYS A 8 -3.55 29.63 1.97
CA LYS A 8 -2.20 29.09 2.13
C LYS A 8 -1.95 28.61 3.55
N ALA A 9 -0.82 27.91 3.74
CA ALA A 9 -0.41 27.47 5.07
C ALA A 9 -0.37 28.64 6.07
N ASN A 10 -0.68 28.33 7.32
CA ASN A 10 -0.77 29.24 8.47
C ASN A 10 -1.97 30.20 8.45
N ASP A 11 -2.79 30.27 7.40
CA ASP A 11 -4.00 31.10 7.41
C ASP A 11 -5.02 30.65 8.46
N ILE A 12 -5.06 29.36 8.81
CA ILE A 12 -5.90 28.83 9.89
C ILE A 12 -5.65 29.55 11.24
N LYS A 13 -4.45 30.10 11.47
CA LYS A 13 -4.11 30.85 12.68
C LYS A 13 -4.82 32.19 12.81
N LYS A 14 -5.45 32.65 11.73
CA LYS A 14 -6.25 33.90 11.69
C LYS A 14 -7.72 33.64 12.02
N ILE A 15 -8.12 32.38 12.15
CA ILE A 15 -9.48 31.97 12.52
C ILE A 15 -9.62 32.07 14.04
N ASP A 16 -10.73 32.62 14.50
CA ASP A 16 -11.01 32.71 15.93
C ASP A 16 -11.26 31.32 16.54
N LYS A 17 -10.86 31.15 17.78
CA LYS A 17 -11.02 29.87 18.50
C LYS A 17 -12.47 29.38 18.55
N SER A 18 -13.43 30.32 18.70
CA SER A 18 -14.87 30.01 18.70
C SER A 18 -15.36 29.35 17.42
N ASP A 19 -14.61 29.51 16.31
CA ASP A 19 -15.00 29.07 14.98
C ASP A 19 -14.31 27.75 14.56
N TYR A 20 -13.47 27.15 15.43
CA TYR A 20 -12.73 25.94 15.07
C TYR A 20 -13.63 24.73 14.80
N GLU A 21 -14.70 24.55 15.59
CA GLU A 21 -15.65 23.45 15.38
C GLU A 21 -16.42 23.63 14.07
N GLU A 22 -16.84 24.87 13.75
CA GLU A 22 -17.50 25.19 12.48
C GLU A 22 -16.58 24.94 11.30
N LEU A 23 -15.31 25.38 11.37
CA LEU A 23 -14.32 25.11 10.33
C LEU A 23 -14.07 23.60 10.13
N ALA A 24 -13.99 22.83 11.22
CA ALA A 24 -13.82 21.38 11.14
C ALA A 24 -15.00 20.72 10.41
N GLU A 25 -16.24 21.19 10.68
CA GLU A 25 -17.42 20.67 9.98
C GLU A 25 -17.46 21.11 8.51
N GLU A 26 -17.10 22.37 8.17
CA GLU A 26 -16.96 22.80 6.79
C GLU A 26 -15.96 21.95 6.01
N ILE A 27 -14.81 21.60 6.61
CA ILE A 27 -13.80 20.70 6.01
C ILE A 27 -14.39 19.31 5.78
N ARG A 28 -15.14 18.74 6.74
CA ARG A 28 -15.78 17.42 6.59
C ARG A 28 -16.78 17.42 5.44
N GLN A 29 -17.67 18.40 5.40
CA GLN A 29 -18.67 18.50 4.34
C GLN A 29 -18.01 18.67 2.96
N PHE A 30 -16.96 19.47 2.87
CA PHE A 30 -16.17 19.62 1.66
C PHE A 30 -15.57 18.28 1.20
N LEU A 31 -14.94 17.53 2.12
CA LEU A 31 -14.36 16.21 1.82
C LEU A 31 -15.41 15.20 1.36
N ILE A 32 -16.57 15.14 2.04
CA ILE A 32 -17.67 14.24 1.66
C ILE A 32 -18.16 14.58 0.24
N GLN A 33 -18.40 15.85 -0.06
CA GLN A 33 -18.87 16.30 -1.38
C GLN A 33 -17.85 15.98 -2.48
N LYS A 34 -16.59 16.32 -2.30
CA LYS A 34 -15.56 16.11 -3.33
C LYS A 34 -15.25 14.64 -3.57
N ILE A 35 -15.06 13.87 -2.49
CA ILE A 35 -14.69 12.45 -2.60
C ILE A 35 -15.88 11.60 -3.07
N SER A 36 -17.13 12.01 -2.85
CA SER A 36 -18.29 11.33 -3.44
C SER A 36 -18.25 11.28 -4.97
N VAL A 37 -17.59 12.27 -5.60
CA VAL A 37 -17.46 12.40 -7.05
C VAL A 37 -16.14 11.78 -7.56
N THR A 38 -15.02 12.10 -6.92
CA THR A 38 -13.68 11.69 -7.38
C THR A 38 -13.27 10.30 -6.89
N GLY A 39 -13.90 9.81 -5.82
CA GLY A 39 -13.36 8.71 -5.04
C GLY A 39 -12.15 9.15 -4.20
N GLY A 40 -11.69 8.29 -3.28
CA GLY A 40 -10.53 8.59 -2.45
C GLY A 40 -10.61 8.02 -1.03
N HIS A 41 -9.70 8.47 -0.16
CA HIS A 41 -9.52 7.95 1.20
C HIS A 41 -10.39 8.72 2.21
N LEU A 42 -11.73 8.59 2.14
CA LEU A 42 -12.63 9.42 2.94
C LEU A 42 -12.57 9.11 4.44
N GLY A 43 -12.69 7.83 4.82
CA GLY A 43 -12.83 7.46 6.24
C GLY A 43 -11.65 7.89 7.12
N SER A 44 -10.43 7.74 6.62
CA SER A 44 -9.21 8.13 7.33
C SER A 44 -9.08 9.65 7.47
N ASN A 45 -9.49 10.40 6.44
CA ASN A 45 -9.46 11.88 6.48
C ASN A 45 -10.50 12.48 7.41
N LEU A 46 -11.72 11.95 7.43
CA LEU A 46 -12.77 12.42 8.34
C LEU A 46 -12.38 12.24 9.82
N GLY A 47 -11.62 11.17 10.13
CA GLY A 47 -11.12 10.93 11.47
C GLY A 47 -9.95 11.81 11.89
N ALA A 48 -9.26 12.46 10.96
CA ALA A 48 -8.04 13.21 11.22
C ALA A 48 -8.20 14.74 11.04
N VAL A 49 -9.42 15.26 10.91
CA VAL A 49 -9.67 16.70 10.66
C VAL A 49 -9.14 17.56 11.80
N GLU A 50 -9.60 17.34 13.03
CA GLU A 50 -9.22 18.15 14.19
C GLU A 50 -7.74 17.97 14.53
N LEU A 51 -7.22 16.75 14.45
CA LEU A 51 -5.79 16.48 14.63
C LEU A 51 -4.94 17.30 13.65
N THR A 52 -5.33 17.32 12.39
CA THR A 52 -4.62 18.08 11.36
C THR A 52 -4.72 19.58 11.60
N MET A 53 -5.91 20.09 11.96
CA MET A 53 -6.09 21.50 12.34
C MET A 53 -5.21 21.87 13.53
N ALA A 54 -5.17 21.06 14.58
CA ALA A 54 -4.33 21.30 15.76
C ALA A 54 -2.84 21.35 15.42
N LEU A 55 -2.36 20.47 14.52
CA LEU A 55 -0.99 20.50 14.00
C LEU A 55 -0.69 21.81 13.27
N HIS A 56 -1.58 22.26 12.38
CA HIS A 56 -1.41 23.51 11.64
C HIS A 56 -1.49 24.75 12.53
N LEU A 57 -2.26 24.69 13.62
CA LEU A 57 -2.33 25.78 14.60
C LEU A 57 -1.06 25.85 15.46
N ALA A 58 -0.50 24.69 15.82
CA ALA A 58 0.67 24.60 16.69
C ALA A 58 2.02 24.74 15.94
N LEU A 59 2.09 24.47 14.63
CA LEU A 59 3.30 24.47 13.82
C LEU A 59 3.35 25.66 12.86
N ASN A 60 4.55 26.06 12.44
CA ASN A 60 4.79 27.08 11.41
C ASN A 60 5.33 26.41 10.15
N LEU A 61 4.46 26.15 9.18
CA LEU A 61 4.86 25.56 7.92
C LEU A 61 5.28 26.65 6.91
N PRO A 62 6.29 26.41 6.07
CA PRO A 62 7.02 25.15 5.86
C PRO A 62 8.27 24.95 6.73
N GLU A 63 8.59 25.84 7.67
CA GLU A 63 9.77 25.74 8.53
C GLU A 63 9.71 24.47 9.38
N ASP A 64 8.62 24.30 10.17
CA ASP A 64 8.31 23.05 10.84
C ASP A 64 7.86 22.00 9.81
N LYS A 65 8.05 20.72 10.12
CA LYS A 65 7.79 19.62 9.19
C LYS A 65 6.79 18.61 9.75
N ILE A 66 5.83 18.21 8.91
CA ILE A 66 4.92 17.10 9.19
C ILE A 66 5.20 15.99 8.19
N ILE A 67 5.46 14.78 8.69
CA ILE A 67 5.63 13.57 7.88
C ILE A 67 4.44 12.65 8.14
N TRP A 68 3.65 12.42 7.12
CA TRP A 68 2.48 11.56 7.19
C TRP A 68 2.87 10.11 6.87
N ASP A 69 2.60 9.17 7.79
CA ASP A 69 2.75 7.74 7.48
C ASP A 69 1.66 7.32 6.49
N VAL A 70 2.01 6.56 5.45
CA VAL A 70 1.16 6.30 4.28
C VAL A 70 0.77 7.60 3.56
N GLY A 71 0.20 8.56 4.27
CA GLY A 71 -0.21 9.87 3.75
C GLY A 71 -1.63 9.92 3.20
N HIS A 72 -2.37 8.82 3.20
CA HIS A 72 -3.76 8.77 2.72
C HIS A 72 -4.75 9.59 3.58
N GLN A 73 -4.37 10.00 4.79
CA GLN A 73 -5.12 10.85 5.72
C GLN A 73 -4.75 12.34 5.64
N SER A 74 -4.01 12.78 4.61
CA SER A 74 -3.46 14.13 4.50
C SER A 74 -4.33 15.14 3.75
N TYR A 75 -5.59 14.83 3.45
CA TYR A 75 -6.44 15.73 2.64
C TYR A 75 -6.73 17.05 3.34
N THR A 76 -7.00 17.03 4.65
CA THR A 76 -7.12 18.27 5.44
C THR A 76 -5.82 19.09 5.41
N HIS A 77 -4.64 18.45 5.42
CA HIS A 77 -3.37 19.15 5.23
C HIS A 77 -3.28 19.82 3.85
N LYS A 78 -3.72 19.14 2.78
CA LYS A 78 -3.77 19.74 1.43
C LYS A 78 -4.72 20.95 1.39
N ILE A 79 -5.88 20.85 2.02
CA ILE A 79 -6.84 21.96 2.12
C ILE A 79 -6.20 23.15 2.85
N LEU A 80 -5.63 22.92 4.04
CA LEU A 80 -5.04 23.96 4.89
C LEU A 80 -3.75 24.57 4.32
N THR A 81 -3.21 23.99 3.26
CA THR A 81 -2.05 24.50 2.52
C THR A 81 -2.43 25.13 1.17
N GLY A 82 -3.72 25.46 0.96
CA GLY A 82 -4.20 26.21 -0.20
C GLY A 82 -4.46 25.39 -1.46
N ARG A 83 -4.60 24.04 -1.33
CA ARG A 83 -4.83 23.15 -2.49
C ARG A 83 -6.30 22.70 -2.61
N LYS A 84 -7.24 23.47 -2.05
CA LYS A 84 -8.68 23.16 -2.06
C LYS A 84 -9.21 22.89 -3.46
N ASP A 85 -8.83 23.70 -4.45
CA ASP A 85 -9.34 23.58 -5.81
C ASP A 85 -8.85 22.31 -6.54
N GLY A 86 -7.72 21.75 -6.14
CA GLY A 86 -7.21 20.49 -6.67
C GLY A 86 -8.09 19.27 -6.40
N PHE A 87 -9.05 19.37 -5.47
CA PHE A 87 -9.95 18.27 -5.16
C PHE A 87 -10.94 17.92 -6.28
N ASP A 88 -11.17 18.81 -7.23
CA ASP A 88 -12.01 18.53 -8.40
C ASP A 88 -11.39 17.48 -9.33
N VAL A 89 -10.07 17.36 -9.29
CA VAL A 89 -9.28 16.42 -10.09
C VAL A 89 -8.41 15.51 -9.20
N LEU A 90 -8.82 15.29 -7.95
CA LEU A 90 -8.10 14.43 -7.01
C LEU A 90 -7.98 13.01 -7.55
N ARG A 91 -6.74 12.48 -7.60
CA ARG A 91 -6.40 11.12 -8.08
C ARG A 91 -6.76 10.85 -9.55
N GLN A 92 -7.07 11.89 -10.32
CA GLN A 92 -7.33 11.81 -11.75
C GLN A 92 -6.04 12.05 -12.54
N PHE A 93 -6.04 11.63 -13.80
CA PHE A 93 -4.92 11.82 -14.72
C PHE A 93 -4.48 13.30 -14.79
N HIS A 94 -3.21 13.57 -14.54
CA HIS A 94 -2.63 14.92 -14.38
C HIS A 94 -3.28 15.79 -13.28
N GLY A 95 -4.05 15.20 -12.39
CA GLY A 95 -4.67 15.87 -11.27
C GLY A 95 -3.83 15.86 -10.00
N MET A 96 -4.43 16.27 -8.87
CA MET A 96 -3.79 16.27 -7.57
C MET A 96 -3.66 14.82 -7.03
N SER A 97 -2.49 14.47 -6.48
CA SER A 97 -2.25 13.17 -5.86
C SER A 97 -3.08 12.93 -4.60
N GLY A 98 -3.46 11.68 -4.36
CA GLY A 98 -4.08 11.24 -3.09
C GLY A 98 -3.12 11.13 -1.91
N PHE A 99 -1.84 11.45 -2.10
CA PHE A 99 -0.76 11.39 -1.09
C PHE A 99 0.04 12.68 -1.08
N PRO A 100 0.81 12.97 -0.01
CA PRO A 100 1.75 14.08 0.00
C PRO A 100 2.80 13.93 -1.10
N LYS A 101 3.09 15.04 -1.80
CA LYS A 101 4.06 15.10 -2.90
C LYS A 101 4.86 16.39 -2.83
N ARG A 102 6.18 16.28 -2.67
CA ARG A 102 7.10 17.43 -2.63
C ARG A 102 7.07 18.25 -3.92
N LYS A 103 6.77 17.60 -5.05
CA LYS A 103 6.61 18.29 -6.33
C LYS A 103 5.31 19.10 -6.44
N GLU A 104 4.26 18.75 -5.67
CA GLU A 104 3.01 19.50 -5.61
C GLU A 104 3.10 20.71 -4.68
N SER A 105 3.84 20.57 -3.58
CA SER A 105 3.88 21.61 -2.55
C SER A 105 5.14 21.56 -1.69
N SER A 106 5.73 22.71 -1.39
CA SER A 106 6.82 22.85 -0.42
C SER A 106 6.40 22.55 1.02
N TYR A 107 5.10 22.45 1.29
CA TYR A 107 4.55 22.08 2.59
C TYR A 107 4.53 20.57 2.81
N ASP A 108 4.66 19.77 1.76
CA ASP A 108 4.81 18.32 1.83
C ASP A 108 6.29 17.99 2.09
N ALA A 109 6.63 17.68 3.34
CA ALA A 109 8.02 17.50 3.76
C ALA A 109 8.66 16.23 3.19
N PHE A 110 7.86 15.20 2.90
CA PHE A 110 8.31 13.90 2.42
C PHE A 110 7.21 13.23 1.57
N ASP A 111 7.60 12.60 0.46
CA ASP A 111 6.68 11.81 -0.37
C ASP A 111 6.39 10.50 0.34
N THR A 112 5.11 10.14 0.46
CA THR A 112 4.69 8.92 1.16
C THR A 112 3.65 8.15 0.34
N GLY A 113 3.35 6.94 0.74
CA GLY A 113 2.40 6.02 0.09
C GLY A 113 2.39 4.66 0.77
N HIS A 114 3.56 4.19 1.22
CA HIS A 114 3.71 2.96 2.01
C HIS A 114 3.75 3.27 3.50
N SER A 115 3.35 2.28 4.32
CA SER A 115 3.28 2.38 5.76
C SER A 115 4.64 2.32 6.47
N SER A 116 4.67 2.70 7.74
CA SER A 116 5.75 2.45 8.71
C SER A 116 7.06 3.21 8.45
N THR A 117 7.07 4.17 7.50
CA THR A 117 8.28 4.92 7.10
C THR A 117 8.43 6.27 7.79
N SER A 118 7.34 6.84 8.32
CA SER A 118 7.29 8.22 8.80
C SER A 118 8.25 8.50 9.96
N ILE A 119 8.38 7.57 10.91
CA ILE A 119 9.27 7.75 12.07
C ILE A 119 10.72 7.76 11.61
N SER A 120 11.12 6.84 10.71
CA SER A 120 12.48 6.83 10.15
C SER A 120 12.80 8.10 9.36
N ALA A 121 11.89 8.54 8.49
CA ALA A 121 12.05 9.76 7.72
C ALA A 121 12.13 11.01 8.63
N GLY A 122 11.24 11.08 9.64
CA GLY A 122 11.24 12.13 10.64
C GLY A 122 12.53 12.18 11.45
N LEU A 123 13.03 11.02 11.90
CA LEU A 123 14.31 10.91 12.61
C LEU A 123 15.48 11.40 11.74
N GLY A 124 15.47 11.08 10.44
CA GLY A 124 16.44 11.60 9.48
C GLY A 124 16.41 13.12 9.37
N LEU A 125 15.20 13.71 9.29
CA LEU A 125 15.03 15.17 9.27
C LEU A 125 15.46 15.83 10.58
N VAL A 126 15.19 15.19 11.74
CA VAL A 126 15.69 15.64 13.05
C VAL A 126 17.22 15.70 13.05
N LYS A 127 17.89 14.66 12.59
CA LYS A 127 19.35 14.66 12.52
C LYS A 127 19.90 15.70 11.54
N ALA A 128 19.26 15.89 10.40
CA ALA A 128 19.62 16.95 9.45
C ALA A 128 19.47 18.35 10.05
N ARG A 129 18.37 18.60 10.77
CA ARG A 129 18.11 19.83 11.53
C ARG A 129 19.24 20.08 12.55
N ASP A 130 19.55 19.05 13.36
CA ASP A 130 20.55 19.15 14.43
C ASP A 130 21.95 19.45 13.87
N LEU A 131 22.33 18.78 12.77
CA LEU A 131 23.62 19.01 12.09
C LEU A 131 23.74 20.41 11.49
N LYS A 132 22.63 21.03 11.09
CA LYS A 132 22.57 22.40 10.58
C LYS A 132 22.47 23.46 11.70
N GLY A 133 22.24 23.04 12.95
CA GLY A 133 22.01 23.95 14.07
C GLY A 133 20.64 24.66 14.00
N GLU A 134 19.69 24.14 13.23
CA GLU A 134 18.32 24.66 13.11
C GLU A 134 17.48 24.27 14.33
N LYS A 135 16.35 24.99 14.56
CA LYS A 135 15.47 24.76 15.72
C LYS A 135 14.02 24.47 15.32
N THR A 136 13.83 23.92 14.15
CA THR A 136 12.49 23.59 13.63
C THR A 136 11.90 22.38 14.34
N THR A 137 10.55 22.32 14.42
CA THR A 137 9.83 21.18 14.97
C THR A 137 9.59 20.15 13.88
N ILE A 138 9.91 18.88 14.18
CA ILE A 138 9.65 17.75 13.28
C ILE A 138 8.62 16.85 13.93
N VAL A 139 7.52 16.58 13.21
CA VAL A 139 6.42 15.73 13.65
C VAL A 139 6.19 14.61 12.66
N SER A 140 6.20 13.36 13.11
CA SER A 140 5.75 12.21 12.33
C SER A 140 4.38 11.76 12.83
N VAL A 141 3.42 11.58 11.91
CA VAL A 141 2.08 11.09 12.22
C VAL A 141 1.94 9.67 11.69
N ILE A 142 1.81 8.70 12.58
CA ILE A 142 1.68 7.28 12.26
C ILE A 142 0.35 6.72 12.76
N GLY A 143 -0.31 5.90 11.94
CA GLY A 143 -1.50 5.16 12.35
C GLY A 143 -1.14 3.91 13.18
N ASP A 144 -2.08 3.48 14.02
CA ASP A 144 -1.96 2.27 14.84
C ASP A 144 -1.74 1.00 14.00
N GLY A 145 -2.35 0.90 12.82
CA GLY A 145 -2.08 -0.16 11.86
C GLY A 145 -0.64 -0.14 11.34
N SER A 146 -0.13 1.03 10.95
CA SER A 146 1.24 1.20 10.47
C SER A 146 2.29 0.95 11.55
N LEU A 147 1.94 1.12 12.82
CA LEU A 147 2.81 0.83 13.95
C LEU A 147 3.08 -0.69 14.11
N THR A 148 2.32 -1.56 13.43
CA THR A 148 2.59 -3.01 13.44
C THR A 148 3.78 -3.43 12.58
N GLY A 149 4.25 -2.56 11.68
CA GLY A 149 5.41 -2.82 10.82
C GLY A 149 6.75 -2.73 11.56
N GLY A 150 7.69 -3.63 11.25
CA GLY A 150 8.98 -3.74 11.92
C GLY A 150 9.81 -2.46 11.87
N MET A 151 9.85 -1.76 10.72
CA MET A 151 10.59 -0.51 10.54
C MET A 151 10.19 0.59 11.54
N ALA A 152 8.90 0.65 11.95
CA ALA A 152 8.46 1.61 12.97
C ALA A 152 9.17 1.37 14.33
N TYR A 153 9.36 0.09 14.71
CA TYR A 153 10.08 -0.27 15.93
C TYR A 153 11.59 -0.04 15.82
N GLU A 154 12.18 -0.32 14.67
CA GLU A 154 13.59 0.00 14.40
C GLU A 154 13.84 1.51 14.56
N ALA A 155 12.94 2.32 14.02
CA ALA A 155 13.01 3.77 14.14
C ALA A 155 12.80 4.26 15.58
N LEU A 156 11.81 3.73 16.32
CA LEU A 156 11.58 4.06 17.73
C LEU A 156 12.77 3.68 18.60
N ASN A 157 13.37 2.50 18.38
CA ASN A 157 14.57 2.06 19.08
C ASN A 157 15.74 3.02 18.90
N ASN A 158 15.89 3.59 17.70
CA ASN A 158 16.92 4.60 17.44
C ASN A 158 16.53 5.99 17.97
N ALA A 159 15.25 6.37 17.90
CA ALA A 159 14.75 7.64 18.41
C ALA A 159 14.87 7.75 19.94
N ALA A 160 14.84 6.64 20.67
CA ALA A 160 15.00 6.59 22.11
C ALA A 160 16.33 7.17 22.63
N LYS A 161 17.35 7.28 21.76
CA LYS A 161 18.67 7.87 22.08
C LYS A 161 18.79 9.35 21.74
N LEU A 162 17.70 9.99 21.28
CA LEU A 162 17.74 11.42 20.95
C LEU A 162 17.88 12.30 22.20
N GLU A 163 18.72 13.31 22.11
CA GLU A 163 18.87 14.39 23.11
C GLU A 163 18.15 15.67 22.67
N THR A 164 17.62 15.69 21.44
CA THR A 164 16.87 16.79 20.83
C THR A 164 15.43 16.39 20.57
N ASN A 165 14.53 17.38 20.46
CA ASN A 165 13.10 17.12 20.31
C ASN A 165 12.75 16.42 19.00
N PHE A 166 11.93 15.38 19.09
CA PHE A 166 11.24 14.72 18.00
C PHE A 166 9.84 14.27 18.45
N ILE A 167 8.80 14.67 17.73
CA ILE A 167 7.42 14.35 18.08
C ILE A 167 6.91 13.26 17.15
N VAL A 168 6.40 12.18 17.73
CA VAL A 168 5.67 11.13 17.03
C VAL A 168 4.22 11.16 17.51
N ILE A 169 3.27 11.34 16.60
CA ILE A 169 1.84 11.24 16.89
C ILE A 169 1.36 9.87 16.46
N LEU A 170 0.93 9.09 17.43
CA LEU A 170 0.22 7.83 17.21
C LEU A 170 -1.29 8.12 17.08
N ASN A 171 -1.79 8.11 15.83
CA ASN A 171 -3.20 8.25 15.52
C ASN A 171 -3.89 6.89 15.64
N ASP A 172 -4.52 6.64 16.77
CA ASP A 172 -5.16 5.37 17.10
C ASP A 172 -6.67 5.42 16.90
N ASN A 173 -7.15 4.69 15.88
CA ASN A 173 -8.58 4.51 15.60
C ASN A 173 -9.00 3.03 15.58
N ASN A 174 -8.14 2.11 16.04
CA ASN A 174 -8.32 0.67 16.10
C ASN A 174 -8.49 -0.02 14.73
N MET A 175 -8.14 0.65 13.65
CA MET A 175 -8.34 0.14 12.30
C MET A 175 -7.20 0.50 11.35
N SER A 176 -6.76 -0.48 10.59
CA SER A 176 -6.05 -0.27 9.32
C SER A 176 -7.06 -0.26 8.15
N ILE A 177 -6.91 -1.10 7.14
CA ILE A 177 -7.97 -1.41 6.16
C ILE A 177 -9.06 -2.25 6.83
N SER A 178 -8.67 -3.22 7.68
CA SER A 178 -9.50 -4.03 8.57
C SER A 178 -9.18 -3.73 10.03
N GLU A 179 -9.84 -4.43 10.97
CA GLU A 179 -9.47 -4.36 12.39
C GLU A 179 -8.02 -4.80 12.58
N ASN A 180 -7.30 -4.09 13.44
CA ASN A 180 -5.91 -4.39 13.73
C ASN A 180 -5.77 -5.71 14.50
N VAL A 181 -4.69 -6.44 14.22
CA VAL A 181 -4.39 -7.75 14.82
C VAL A 181 -3.14 -7.71 15.68
N GLY A 182 -2.98 -8.70 16.54
CA GLY A 182 -1.76 -8.94 17.30
C GLY A 182 -1.68 -8.27 18.67
N GLY A 183 -0.53 -8.46 19.34
CA GLY A 183 -0.29 -8.05 20.72
C GLY A 183 -0.28 -6.54 20.92
N VAL A 184 0.25 -5.79 19.95
CA VAL A 184 0.30 -4.32 20.00
C VAL A 184 -1.10 -3.73 19.94
N SER A 185 -1.95 -4.21 19.04
CA SER A 185 -3.35 -3.79 18.97
C SER A 185 -4.08 -4.08 20.28
N LYS A 186 -3.87 -5.26 20.88
CA LYS A 186 -4.41 -5.60 22.19
C LYS A 186 -3.90 -4.67 23.29
N TYR A 187 -2.61 -4.32 23.26
CA TYR A 187 -2.01 -3.38 24.21
C TYR A 187 -2.64 -1.97 24.09
N LEU A 188 -2.75 -1.44 22.88
CA LEU A 188 -3.38 -0.14 22.63
C LEU A 188 -4.86 -0.13 23.04
N ASN A 189 -5.59 -1.20 22.76
CA ASN A 189 -6.99 -1.34 23.15
C ASN A 189 -7.16 -1.36 24.69
N ASN A 190 -6.24 -2.01 25.42
CA ASN A 190 -6.24 -1.97 26.90
C ASN A 190 -6.00 -0.55 27.43
N ILE A 191 -5.13 0.23 26.79
CA ILE A 191 -4.92 1.64 27.14
C ILE A 191 -6.20 2.45 26.93
N ARG A 192 -6.87 2.24 25.81
CA ARG A 192 -8.10 2.95 25.42
C ARG A 192 -9.25 2.71 26.40
N THR A 193 -9.36 1.51 26.94
CA THR A 193 -10.43 1.12 27.88
C THR A 193 -10.14 1.46 29.33
N ALA A 194 -8.92 1.87 29.67
CA ALA A 194 -8.49 2.18 31.04
C ALA A 194 -8.83 3.62 31.49
N THR A 195 -9.90 4.21 30.99
CA THR A 195 -10.28 5.63 31.20
C THR A 195 -10.40 6.06 32.67
N GLY A 196 -10.80 5.18 33.59
CA GLY A 196 -10.85 5.51 35.01
C GLY A 196 -9.50 5.72 35.73
N TYR A 197 -8.37 5.40 35.04
CA TYR A 197 -7.04 5.57 35.59
C TYR A 197 -6.41 6.94 35.23
N LEU A 198 -6.85 7.56 34.15
CA LEU A 198 -6.36 8.88 33.71
C LEU A 198 -6.77 9.98 34.68
N ASP A 199 -8.02 9.96 35.14
CA ASP A 199 -8.54 10.88 36.18
C ASP A 199 -7.77 10.73 37.49
N LEU A 200 -7.37 9.51 37.84
CA LEU A 200 -6.58 9.22 39.03
C LEU A 200 -5.11 9.69 38.88
N LYS A 201 -4.51 9.55 37.71
CA LYS A 201 -3.14 9.99 37.42
C LYS A 201 -3.02 11.52 37.40
N GLU A 202 -3.96 12.22 36.78
CA GLU A 202 -4.03 13.69 36.82
C GLU A 202 -4.28 14.21 38.24
N GLY A 203 -5.18 13.59 38.98
CA GLY A 203 -5.44 13.94 40.36
C GLY A 203 -4.21 13.77 41.27
N ILE A 204 -3.47 12.68 41.11
CA ILE A 204 -2.24 12.41 41.87
C ILE A 204 -1.09 13.33 41.41
N TYR A 205 -0.92 13.56 40.10
CA TYR A 205 0.14 14.44 39.55
C TYR A 205 -0.08 15.90 39.98
N ASN A 206 -1.32 16.38 39.90
CA ASN A 206 -1.67 17.74 40.31
C ASN A 206 -1.58 17.92 41.83
N ALA A 207 -1.96 16.91 42.63
CA ALA A 207 -1.81 16.91 44.08
C ALA A 207 -0.33 16.86 44.54
N LEU A 208 0.56 16.25 43.76
CA LEU A 208 1.98 16.17 44.07
C LEU A 208 2.75 17.45 43.59
N LYS A 209 2.32 18.07 42.49
CA LYS A 209 2.92 19.29 41.96
C LYS A 209 2.64 20.53 42.82
N SER A 210 1.58 20.49 43.60
CA SER A 210 1.16 21.57 44.50
C SER A 210 1.85 21.58 45.87
N LYS A 211 2.78 20.61 46.15
CA LYS A 211 3.52 20.57 47.44
C LYS A 211 5.01 20.87 47.26
N PRO A 212 5.64 21.71 48.13
CA PRO A 212 7.07 21.94 48.13
C PRO A 212 7.83 20.62 48.39
N GLY A 213 8.73 20.22 47.46
CA GLY A 213 9.49 18.97 47.58
C GLY A 213 8.96 17.79 46.74
N GLY A 214 7.99 18.00 45.86
CA GLY A 214 7.33 16.96 45.05
C GLY A 214 8.25 16.16 44.11
N ASP A 215 9.33 16.73 43.62
CA ASP A 215 10.29 16.05 42.72
C ASP A 215 10.99 14.84 43.36
N GLY A 216 11.25 14.90 44.67
CA GLY A 216 11.83 13.78 45.42
C GLY A 216 10.84 12.61 45.61
N ILE A 217 9.53 12.89 45.69
CA ILE A 217 8.47 11.91 45.85
C ILE A 217 8.16 11.23 44.50
N VAL A 218 8.17 11.98 43.41
CA VAL A 218 8.02 11.45 42.02
C VAL A 218 9.12 10.44 41.68
N ASN A 219 10.39 10.75 42.06
CA ASN A 219 11.51 9.83 41.87
C ASN A 219 11.49 8.61 42.80
N ARG A 220 10.88 8.71 44.01
CA ARG A 220 10.66 7.56 44.90
C ARG A 220 9.50 6.68 44.42
N LEU A 221 8.44 7.25 43.88
CA LEU A 221 7.33 6.52 43.25
C LEU A 221 7.79 5.81 41.98
N ARG A 222 8.70 6.39 41.19
CA ARG A 222 9.36 5.69 40.05
C ARG A 222 10.11 4.43 40.50
N ARG A 223 10.76 4.44 41.66
CA ARG A 223 11.47 3.27 42.23
C ARG A 223 10.55 2.26 42.90
N ALA A 224 9.40 2.67 43.43
CA ALA A 224 8.40 1.78 44.04
C ALA A 224 7.57 1.01 42.97
N LYS A 225 7.63 1.40 41.69
CA LYS A 225 6.98 0.72 40.55
C LYS A 225 7.35 -0.77 40.40
N SER A 226 8.47 -1.24 40.99
CA SER A 226 8.88 -2.65 40.89
C SER A 226 7.97 -3.63 41.66
N SER A 227 7.10 -3.14 42.57
CA SER A 227 6.23 -3.98 43.41
C SER A 227 4.77 -4.09 42.93
N PHE A 228 4.35 -3.27 41.95
CA PHE A 228 3.01 -3.30 41.36
C PHE A 228 3.01 -3.95 39.96
N LYS A 229 3.50 -5.18 39.85
CA LYS A 229 3.63 -5.93 38.60
C LYS A 229 2.32 -6.35 37.92
N GLN A 230 1.15 -5.92 38.34
CA GLN A 230 -0.13 -6.37 37.80
C GLN A 230 -1.03 -5.26 37.24
N LEU A 231 -0.64 -3.99 37.33
CA LEU A 231 -1.39 -2.89 36.69
C LEU A 231 -0.66 -2.46 35.41
N VAL A 232 -1.26 -2.75 34.25
CA VAL A 232 -0.79 -2.20 32.96
C VAL A 232 -0.97 -0.69 33.01
N ILE A 233 0.15 0.03 33.20
CA ILE A 233 0.16 1.49 33.16
C ILE A 233 0.18 1.91 31.70
N PRO A 234 -0.76 2.75 31.21
CA PRO A 234 -0.73 3.25 29.85
C PRO A 234 0.63 3.85 29.47
N GLY A 235 1.17 3.49 28.31
CA GLY A 235 2.42 4.03 27.80
C GLY A 235 3.72 3.40 28.32
N MET A 236 3.65 2.47 29.28
CA MET A 236 4.83 1.87 29.91
C MET A 236 5.80 1.22 28.88
N PHE A 237 5.26 0.60 27.84
CA PHE A 237 6.06 0.01 26.76
C PHE A 237 6.98 1.06 26.08
N PHE A 238 6.44 2.22 25.72
CA PHE A 238 7.21 3.29 25.06
C PHE A 238 8.19 3.97 26.03
N GLU A 239 7.77 4.20 27.29
CA GLU A 239 8.63 4.76 28.34
C GLU A 239 9.81 3.84 28.67
N ASP A 240 9.57 2.53 28.73
CA ASP A 240 10.62 1.54 28.97
C ASP A 240 11.62 1.45 27.80
N MET A 241 11.18 1.77 26.59
CA MET A 241 12.06 1.95 25.42
C MET A 241 12.87 3.25 25.48
N GLY A 242 12.52 4.21 26.32
CA GLY A 242 13.18 5.53 26.40
C GLY A 242 12.48 6.65 25.61
N VAL A 243 11.26 6.42 25.14
CA VAL A 243 10.41 7.42 24.47
C VAL A 243 9.41 7.99 25.48
N THR A 244 9.37 9.30 25.63
CA THR A 244 8.38 9.95 26.51
C THR A 244 6.98 9.74 25.95
N TYR A 245 6.06 9.24 26.78
CA TYR A 245 4.68 9.00 26.39
C TYR A 245 3.74 10.05 26.95
N LEU A 246 2.93 10.68 26.08
CA LEU A 246 1.86 11.61 26.43
C LEU A 246 0.52 11.07 25.90
N GLY A 247 -0.46 10.96 26.77
CA GLY A 247 -1.79 10.49 26.37
C GLY A 247 -2.31 9.29 27.15
N PRO A 248 -3.39 8.64 26.67
CA PRO A 248 -4.12 8.98 25.45
C PRO A 248 -4.89 10.30 25.57
N VAL A 249 -5.00 11.02 24.44
CA VAL A 249 -5.76 12.29 24.33
C VAL A 249 -6.87 12.15 23.29
N ASP A 250 -7.94 12.92 23.46
CA ASP A 250 -9.03 12.97 22.49
C ASP A 250 -8.54 13.68 21.21
N GLY A 251 -8.55 12.95 20.09
CA GLY A 251 -8.13 13.44 18.78
C GLY A 251 -9.14 14.41 18.14
N HIS A 252 -10.26 14.66 18.79
CA HIS A 252 -11.30 15.58 18.35
C HIS A 252 -11.41 16.83 19.22
N ASP A 253 -10.62 16.93 20.29
CA ASP A 253 -10.45 18.15 21.10
C ASP A 253 -9.26 18.97 20.56
N ILE A 254 -9.55 19.96 19.71
CA ILE A 254 -8.51 20.80 19.07
C ILE A 254 -7.67 21.55 20.12
N GLU A 255 -8.30 22.10 21.17
CA GLU A 255 -7.57 22.86 22.20
C GLU A 255 -6.70 21.96 23.07
N GLY A 256 -7.21 20.78 23.44
CA GLY A 256 -6.45 19.75 24.15
C GLY A 256 -5.25 19.27 23.33
N LEU A 257 -5.44 19.04 22.03
CA LEU A 257 -4.35 18.65 21.12
C LEU A 257 -3.29 19.74 21.00
N ILE A 258 -3.67 21.01 20.85
CA ILE A 258 -2.70 22.13 20.80
C ILE A 258 -1.86 22.15 22.08
N LYS A 259 -2.49 22.03 23.25
CA LYS A 259 -1.79 22.04 24.55
C LYS A 259 -0.75 20.92 24.63
N VAL A 260 -1.13 19.68 24.29
CA VAL A 260 -0.21 18.54 24.38
C VAL A 260 0.92 18.63 23.35
N ILE A 261 0.66 19.16 22.16
CA ILE A 261 1.72 19.41 21.15
C ILE A 261 2.70 20.47 21.67
N GLU A 262 2.21 21.57 22.25
CA GLU A 262 3.08 22.61 22.83
C GLU A 262 3.90 22.10 24.05
N GLU A 263 3.37 21.17 24.84
CA GLU A 263 4.12 20.48 25.90
C GLU A 263 5.19 19.57 25.29
N ALA A 264 4.84 18.79 24.27
CA ALA A 264 5.76 17.89 23.58
C ALA A 264 6.96 18.62 22.95
N LYS A 265 6.78 19.82 22.40
CA LYS A 265 7.87 20.65 21.86
C LYS A 265 8.96 20.98 22.89
N ARG A 266 8.63 21.00 24.19
CA ARG A 266 9.53 21.34 25.29
C ARG A 266 10.34 20.16 25.81
N VAL A 267 9.94 18.94 25.44
CA VAL A 267 10.61 17.71 25.88
C VAL A 267 11.91 17.54 25.11
N LYS A 268 13.00 17.24 25.82
CA LYS A 268 14.25 16.80 25.20
C LYS A 268 14.19 15.31 24.94
N GLY A 269 14.40 14.91 23.68
CA GLY A 269 14.30 13.53 23.25
C GLY A 269 13.06 13.25 22.41
N ALA A 270 12.83 11.97 22.13
CA ALA A 270 11.66 11.51 21.41
C ALA A 270 10.41 11.52 22.32
N VAL A 271 9.30 12.00 21.76
CA VAL A 271 7.99 12.06 22.44
C VAL A 271 6.96 11.38 21.56
N LEU A 272 6.19 10.45 22.12
CA LEU A 272 5.03 9.85 21.48
C LEU A 272 3.76 10.41 22.10
N ILE A 273 2.96 11.11 21.29
CA ILE A 273 1.61 11.55 21.67
C ILE A 273 0.62 10.51 21.16
N HIS A 274 -0.09 9.83 22.05
CA HIS A 274 -1.13 8.88 21.70
C HIS A 274 -2.48 9.60 21.58
N VAL A 275 -3.00 9.67 20.36
CA VAL A 275 -4.22 10.39 19.99
C VAL A 275 -5.29 9.40 19.58
N MET A 276 -6.44 9.43 20.25
CA MET A 276 -7.59 8.57 19.92
C MET A 276 -8.51 9.29 18.94
N THR A 277 -8.76 8.69 17.78
CA THR A 277 -9.67 9.24 16.78
C THR A 277 -10.74 8.23 16.38
N GLN A 278 -11.76 8.71 15.66
CA GLN A 278 -12.84 7.89 15.11
C GLN A 278 -12.79 7.93 13.58
N LYS A 279 -12.48 6.80 12.95
CA LYS A 279 -12.48 6.68 11.49
C LYS A 279 -13.87 6.91 10.92
N GLY A 280 -13.97 7.82 9.93
CA GLY A 280 -15.26 8.16 9.30
C GLY A 280 -16.13 9.16 10.06
N LYS A 281 -15.60 9.80 11.12
CA LYS A 281 -16.35 10.72 12.00
C LYS A 281 -17.16 11.76 11.24
N GLY A 282 -18.43 11.92 11.65
CA GLY A 282 -19.36 12.89 11.08
C GLY A 282 -20.04 12.44 9.79
N TYR A 283 -19.78 11.20 9.31
CA TYR A 283 -20.47 10.65 8.16
C TYR A 283 -20.98 9.22 8.46
N GLY A 284 -22.26 9.09 8.77
CA GLY A 284 -22.86 7.85 9.25
C GLY A 284 -22.57 6.60 8.40
N PRO A 285 -22.61 6.63 7.06
CA PRO A 285 -22.19 5.51 6.24
C PRO A 285 -20.72 5.10 6.44
N ALA A 286 -19.79 6.05 6.63
CA ALA A 286 -18.37 5.75 6.84
C ALA A 286 -18.09 5.23 8.26
N GLU A 287 -18.81 5.70 9.26
CA GLU A 287 -18.72 5.17 10.63
C GLU A 287 -19.19 3.73 10.73
N LYS A 288 -20.27 3.38 10.01
CA LYS A 288 -20.83 2.02 9.96
C LYS A 288 -20.00 1.05 9.13
N HIS A 289 -19.33 1.55 8.08
CA HIS A 289 -18.58 0.74 7.11
C HIS A 289 -17.19 1.33 6.82
N PRO A 290 -16.33 1.51 7.83
CA PRO A 290 -15.06 2.22 7.68
C PRO A 290 -14.09 1.58 6.67
N ALA A 291 -14.14 0.26 6.48
CA ALA A 291 -13.36 -0.45 5.48
C ALA A 291 -13.73 -0.06 4.04
N ARG A 292 -15.03 0.16 3.75
CA ARG A 292 -15.50 0.63 2.43
C ARG A 292 -14.95 2.00 2.09
N PHE A 293 -14.90 2.89 3.09
CA PHE A 293 -14.44 4.27 2.92
C PHE A 293 -12.95 4.46 3.19
N HIS A 294 -12.19 3.38 3.36
CA HIS A 294 -10.73 3.45 3.37
C HIS A 294 -10.18 3.85 1.99
N GLY A 295 -10.77 3.32 0.91
CA GLY A 295 -10.48 3.71 -0.47
C GLY A 295 -11.79 3.65 -1.28
N ALA A 296 -12.62 4.70 -1.14
CA ALA A 296 -13.94 4.76 -1.75
C ALA A 296 -13.86 4.98 -3.26
N GLU A 297 -14.67 4.25 -4.02
CA GLU A 297 -15.07 4.64 -5.38
C GLU A 297 -16.09 5.79 -5.29
N PRO A 298 -16.40 6.52 -6.37
CA PRO A 298 -17.50 7.50 -6.39
C PRO A 298 -18.79 6.89 -5.83
N PHE A 299 -19.51 7.63 -4.99
CA PHE A 299 -20.66 7.10 -4.24
C PHE A 299 -21.76 8.15 -4.07
N ASP A 300 -22.97 7.67 -3.82
CA ASP A 300 -24.11 8.48 -3.41
C ASP A 300 -23.97 8.91 -1.94
N ILE A 301 -24.06 10.19 -1.66
CA ILE A 301 -23.80 10.78 -0.33
C ILE A 301 -24.83 10.29 0.71
N GLU A 302 -26.11 10.15 0.34
CA GLU A 302 -27.15 9.80 1.30
C GLU A 302 -27.03 8.33 1.77
N THR A 303 -26.70 7.44 0.84
CA THR A 303 -26.67 5.99 1.09
C THR A 303 -25.26 5.43 1.33
N GLY A 304 -24.21 6.11 0.88
CA GLY A 304 -22.84 5.61 0.87
C GLY A 304 -22.60 4.44 -0.09
N ILE A 305 -23.51 4.20 -1.03
CA ILE A 305 -23.41 3.12 -2.03
C ILE A 305 -22.61 3.63 -3.23
N PRO A 306 -21.68 2.81 -3.80
CA PRO A 306 -20.97 3.19 -5.03
C PRO A 306 -21.93 3.55 -6.17
N SER A 307 -21.66 4.66 -6.86
CA SER A 307 -22.48 5.16 -7.97
C SER A 307 -22.51 4.18 -9.15
N HIS A 308 -21.45 3.39 -9.30
CA HIS A 308 -21.31 2.38 -10.35
C HIS A 308 -21.04 1.00 -9.73
N PRO A 309 -22.11 0.28 -9.28
CA PRO A 309 -21.93 -1.05 -8.72
C PRO A 309 -21.40 -2.01 -9.78
N ARG A 310 -20.44 -2.85 -9.39
CA ARG A 310 -19.85 -3.84 -10.29
C ARG A 310 -20.86 -4.93 -10.64
N THR A 311 -20.96 -5.23 -11.93
CA THR A 311 -21.83 -6.31 -12.45
C THR A 311 -21.04 -7.54 -12.90
N VAL A 312 -19.72 -7.41 -13.03
CA VAL A 312 -18.81 -8.46 -13.52
C VAL A 312 -17.74 -8.76 -12.47
N ALA A 313 -17.36 -10.03 -12.35
CA ALA A 313 -16.29 -10.44 -11.44
C ALA A 313 -14.94 -9.83 -11.85
N ASN A 314 -14.16 -9.41 -10.86
CA ASN A 314 -12.76 -9.02 -11.03
C ASN A 314 -11.83 -10.23 -10.78
N TYR A 315 -10.51 -10.03 -11.01
CA TYR A 315 -9.53 -11.09 -10.77
C TYR A 315 -9.47 -11.50 -9.29
N THR A 316 -9.64 -10.58 -8.36
CA THR A 316 -9.70 -10.87 -6.91
C THR A 316 -10.89 -11.77 -6.55
N ASP A 317 -12.07 -11.61 -7.21
CA ASP A 317 -13.23 -12.47 -6.99
C ASP A 317 -12.98 -13.90 -7.52
N VAL A 318 -12.29 -14.02 -8.65
CA VAL A 318 -11.87 -15.31 -9.21
C VAL A 318 -10.88 -16.00 -8.26
N PHE A 319 -9.86 -15.28 -7.80
CA PHE A 319 -8.89 -15.77 -6.82
C PHE A 319 -9.59 -16.24 -5.54
N SER A 320 -10.48 -15.42 -4.98
CA SER A 320 -11.28 -15.75 -3.79
C SER A 320 -12.02 -17.09 -3.94
N THR A 321 -12.63 -17.30 -5.11
CA THR A 321 -13.38 -18.52 -5.42
C THR A 321 -12.43 -19.74 -5.52
N VAL A 322 -11.28 -19.56 -6.15
CA VAL A 322 -10.28 -20.63 -6.30
C VAL A 322 -9.69 -21.02 -4.96
N MET A 323 -9.34 -20.04 -4.12
CA MET A 323 -8.81 -20.28 -2.77
C MET A 323 -9.74 -21.14 -1.91
N CYS A 324 -11.05 -20.84 -1.92
CA CYS A 324 -12.03 -21.65 -1.18
C CYS A 324 -12.06 -23.11 -1.68
N LYS A 325 -11.97 -23.32 -3.00
CA LYS A 325 -11.95 -24.67 -3.59
C LYS A 325 -10.65 -25.41 -3.29
N LEU A 326 -9.50 -24.74 -3.28
CA LEU A 326 -8.21 -25.32 -2.91
C LEU A 326 -8.21 -25.73 -1.44
N GLY A 327 -8.67 -24.86 -0.53
CA GLY A 327 -8.79 -25.17 0.89
C GLY A 327 -9.78 -26.31 1.21
N GLN A 328 -10.79 -26.51 0.36
CA GLN A 328 -11.72 -27.66 0.48
C GLN A 328 -11.06 -28.99 0.07
N ARG A 329 -10.16 -28.95 -0.90
CA ARG A 329 -9.54 -30.17 -1.49
C ARG A 329 -8.31 -30.65 -0.73
N ASP A 330 -7.56 -29.73 -0.13
CA ASP A 330 -6.31 -30.04 0.58
C ASP A 330 -6.27 -29.25 1.89
N GLU A 331 -6.26 -29.97 3.02
CA GLU A 331 -6.23 -29.37 4.35
C GLU A 331 -4.89 -28.68 4.67
N ARG A 332 -3.85 -28.98 3.92
CA ARG A 332 -2.53 -28.32 4.05
C ARG A 332 -2.52 -26.90 3.48
N VAL A 333 -3.49 -26.54 2.64
CA VAL A 333 -3.60 -25.19 2.07
C VAL A 333 -3.97 -24.20 3.16
N VAL A 334 -3.07 -23.23 3.37
CA VAL A 334 -3.23 -22.11 4.31
C VAL A 334 -3.07 -20.79 3.59
N ALA A 335 -3.77 -19.77 4.04
CA ALA A 335 -3.77 -18.43 3.43
C ALA A 335 -3.18 -17.40 4.39
N ILE A 336 -2.28 -16.57 3.88
CA ILE A 336 -1.60 -15.51 4.63
C ILE A 336 -1.79 -14.19 3.90
N THR A 337 -2.03 -13.12 4.65
CA THR A 337 -2.04 -11.75 4.11
C THR A 337 -1.51 -10.76 5.14
N ALA A 338 -1.13 -9.58 4.69
CA ALA A 338 -0.64 -8.48 5.52
C ALA A 338 -1.66 -7.34 5.56
N ALA A 339 -2.64 -7.41 6.46
CA ALA A 339 -3.73 -6.44 6.67
C ALA A 339 -4.65 -6.20 5.44
N MET A 340 -4.68 -7.13 4.48
CA MET A 340 -5.42 -6.99 3.22
C MET A 340 -6.44 -8.11 2.96
N PRO A 341 -7.18 -8.66 3.95
CA PRO A 341 -8.06 -9.82 3.73
C PRO A 341 -9.19 -9.56 2.73
N ASP A 342 -9.78 -8.37 2.76
CA ASP A 342 -10.84 -7.98 1.83
C ASP A 342 -10.25 -7.63 0.45
N GLY A 343 -9.15 -6.88 0.44
CA GLY A 343 -8.51 -6.41 -0.78
C GLY A 343 -7.91 -7.52 -1.65
N THR A 344 -7.41 -8.59 -1.04
CA THR A 344 -6.89 -9.78 -1.74
C THR A 344 -7.95 -10.87 -1.95
N GLY A 345 -9.20 -10.67 -1.47
CA GLY A 345 -10.30 -11.64 -1.63
C GLY A 345 -10.24 -12.82 -0.66
N LEU A 346 -9.40 -12.78 0.38
CA LEU A 346 -9.27 -13.88 1.34
C LEU A 346 -10.35 -13.89 2.44
N LYS A 347 -11.20 -12.86 2.54
CA LYS A 347 -12.30 -12.81 3.53
C LYS A 347 -13.17 -14.04 3.51
N ARG A 348 -13.53 -14.55 2.33
CA ARG A 348 -14.34 -15.76 2.19
C ARG A 348 -13.60 -16.99 2.69
N PHE A 349 -12.30 -17.14 2.38
CA PHE A 349 -11.45 -18.22 2.89
C PHE A 349 -11.35 -18.16 4.42
N ARG A 350 -11.09 -16.99 5.00
CA ARG A 350 -11.10 -16.76 6.45
C ARG A 350 -12.38 -17.25 7.12
N ASN A 351 -13.53 -16.92 6.54
CA ASN A 351 -14.82 -17.30 7.12
C ASN A 351 -15.09 -18.82 7.02
N MET A 352 -14.57 -19.50 5.98
CA MET A 352 -14.74 -20.94 5.79
C MET A 352 -13.71 -21.76 6.57
N TYR A 353 -12.49 -21.26 6.71
CA TYR A 353 -11.32 -21.96 7.28
C TYR A 353 -10.55 -21.06 8.25
N PRO A 354 -11.14 -20.61 9.36
CA PRO A 354 -10.51 -19.62 10.26
C PRO A 354 -9.16 -20.08 10.83
N ASP A 355 -8.99 -21.37 11.12
CA ASP A 355 -7.74 -21.93 11.67
C ASP A 355 -6.61 -22.06 10.62
N ARG A 356 -6.92 -21.83 9.36
CA ARG A 356 -5.98 -21.89 8.22
C ARG A 356 -5.78 -20.54 7.55
N PHE A 357 -6.25 -19.47 8.18
CA PHE A 357 -6.10 -18.11 7.71
C PHE A 357 -5.29 -17.30 8.71
N PHE A 358 -4.29 -16.57 8.20
CA PHE A 358 -3.41 -15.73 9.00
C PHE A 358 -3.34 -14.32 8.42
N ASP A 359 -3.84 -13.35 9.17
CA ASP A 359 -3.56 -11.94 8.94
C ASP A 359 -2.46 -11.51 9.91
N VAL A 360 -1.33 -11.07 9.40
CA VAL A 360 -0.15 -10.75 10.21
C VAL A 360 -0.03 -9.26 10.54
N GLY A 361 -1.03 -8.45 10.16
CA GLY A 361 -0.93 -7.00 10.21
C GLY A 361 -0.11 -6.46 9.02
N ILE A 362 0.28 -5.19 9.08
CA ILE A 362 1.11 -4.59 8.02
C ILE A 362 2.58 -5.01 8.24
N ALA A 363 2.90 -6.26 7.88
CA ALA A 363 4.19 -6.90 8.13
C ALA A 363 4.49 -7.95 7.04
N GLU A 364 4.76 -7.48 5.83
CA GLU A 364 4.98 -8.33 4.65
C GLU A 364 6.19 -9.23 4.82
N GLU A 365 7.27 -8.73 5.45
CA GLU A 365 8.48 -9.49 5.74
C GLU A 365 8.17 -10.69 6.64
N HIS A 366 7.39 -10.44 7.70
CA HIS A 366 6.93 -11.50 8.59
C HIS A 366 6.01 -12.49 7.88
N ALA A 367 5.11 -12.02 7.00
CA ALA A 367 4.21 -12.88 6.22
C ALA A 367 4.99 -13.92 5.42
N VAL A 368 6.09 -13.52 4.78
CA VAL A 368 6.89 -14.39 3.92
C VAL A 368 7.71 -15.38 4.75
N THR A 369 8.42 -14.94 5.78
CA THR A 369 9.18 -15.84 6.66
C THR A 369 8.26 -16.82 7.41
N PHE A 370 7.08 -16.36 7.83
CA PHE A 370 6.06 -17.22 8.44
C PHE A 370 5.55 -18.28 7.45
N ALA A 371 5.33 -17.89 6.19
CA ALA A 371 4.99 -18.83 5.12
C ALA A 371 6.10 -19.88 4.90
N ALA A 372 7.37 -19.46 4.90
CA ALA A 372 8.51 -20.38 4.80
C ALA A 372 8.49 -21.40 5.94
N GLY A 373 8.25 -20.97 7.19
CA GLY A 373 8.10 -21.87 8.34
C GLY A 373 6.95 -22.86 8.18
N LEU A 374 5.79 -22.42 7.69
CA LEU A 374 4.64 -23.29 7.42
C LEU A 374 4.95 -24.31 6.31
N ALA A 375 5.64 -23.91 5.25
CA ALA A 375 6.06 -24.81 4.16
C ALA A 375 7.05 -25.85 4.66
N ALA A 376 8.05 -25.45 5.45
CA ALA A 376 9.00 -26.36 6.09
C ALA A 376 8.30 -27.35 7.04
N GLY A 377 7.17 -26.94 7.65
CA GLY A 377 6.28 -27.80 8.45
C GLY A 377 5.32 -28.67 7.62
N GLY A 378 5.45 -28.71 6.30
CA GLY A 378 4.64 -29.56 5.40
C GLY A 378 3.30 -28.98 4.99
N MET A 379 3.02 -27.69 5.29
CA MET A 379 1.83 -26.99 4.79
C MET A 379 2.07 -26.45 3.38
N LYS A 380 0.97 -25.99 2.72
CA LYS A 380 1.00 -25.33 1.41
C LYS A 380 0.55 -23.88 1.56
N PRO A 381 1.44 -22.98 1.95
CA PRO A 381 1.11 -21.59 2.21
C PRO A 381 0.94 -20.81 0.92
N ILE A 382 -0.13 -19.97 0.89
CA ILE A 382 -0.39 -19.00 -0.17
C ILE A 382 -0.35 -17.61 0.47
N VAL A 383 0.66 -16.83 0.10
CA VAL A 383 0.82 -15.43 0.53
C VAL A 383 0.15 -14.53 -0.48
N ALA A 384 -0.97 -13.91 -0.10
CA ALA A 384 -1.70 -12.98 -0.97
C ALA A 384 -1.45 -11.54 -0.54
N VAL A 385 -0.72 -10.81 -1.36
CA VAL A 385 -0.24 -9.44 -1.11
C VAL A 385 -0.29 -8.64 -2.40
N TYR A 386 -0.44 -7.31 -2.32
CA TYR A 386 -0.35 -6.44 -3.49
C TYR A 386 1.07 -6.37 -4.02
N SER A 387 1.21 -6.30 -5.34
CA SER A 387 2.50 -6.29 -6.03
C SER A 387 3.48 -5.27 -5.45
N SER A 388 3.07 -4.00 -5.31
CA SER A 388 3.93 -2.95 -4.78
C SER A 388 4.32 -3.13 -3.31
N PHE A 389 3.50 -3.84 -2.51
CA PHE A 389 3.79 -4.08 -1.09
C PHE A 389 4.70 -5.30 -0.88
N LEU A 390 4.63 -6.29 -1.77
CA LEU A 390 5.49 -7.48 -1.70
C LEU A 390 6.99 -7.14 -1.84
N GLN A 391 7.34 -6.02 -2.47
CA GLN A 391 8.73 -5.58 -2.59
C GLN A 391 9.44 -5.38 -1.24
N ARG A 392 8.70 -5.15 -0.13
CA ARG A 392 9.29 -5.10 1.21
C ARG A 392 9.89 -6.42 1.67
N ALA A 393 9.35 -7.52 1.19
CA ALA A 393 9.76 -8.87 1.59
C ALA A 393 10.76 -9.51 0.61
N TYR A 394 11.46 -8.71 -0.20
CA TYR A 394 12.41 -9.22 -1.19
C TYR A 394 13.49 -10.11 -0.58
N ASP A 395 14.09 -9.68 0.54
CA ASP A 395 15.11 -10.48 1.24
C ASP A 395 14.54 -11.81 1.77
N GLN A 396 13.35 -11.78 2.37
CA GLN A 396 12.71 -12.98 2.92
C GLN A 396 12.29 -13.96 1.81
N ILE A 397 11.86 -13.47 0.65
CA ILE A 397 11.60 -14.32 -0.52
C ILE A 397 12.88 -15.00 -0.97
N LEU A 398 13.97 -14.23 -1.11
CA LEU A 398 15.27 -14.76 -1.55
C LEU A 398 15.84 -15.73 -0.53
N HIS A 399 15.99 -15.29 0.72
CA HIS A 399 16.73 -15.97 1.77
C HIS A 399 15.93 -17.11 2.41
N ASP A 400 14.69 -16.80 2.89
CA ASP A 400 13.94 -17.75 3.69
C ASP A 400 13.16 -18.76 2.83
N VAL A 401 12.77 -18.39 1.62
CA VAL A 401 11.98 -19.25 0.74
C VAL A 401 12.83 -19.88 -0.36
N CYS A 402 13.48 -19.07 -1.20
CA CYS A 402 14.06 -19.57 -2.45
C CYS A 402 15.40 -20.30 -2.26
N ILE A 403 16.27 -19.90 -1.31
CA ILE A 403 17.50 -20.64 -0.99
C ILE A 403 17.14 -22.07 -0.55
N GLN A 404 16.07 -22.23 0.22
CA GLN A 404 15.60 -23.51 0.73
C GLN A 404 14.68 -24.26 -0.25
N ASN A 405 14.34 -23.64 -1.39
CA ASN A 405 13.38 -24.14 -2.39
C ASN A 405 12.04 -24.57 -1.78
N LEU A 406 11.51 -23.81 -0.82
CA LEU A 406 10.28 -24.14 -0.12
C LEU A 406 9.05 -23.83 -1.01
N PRO A 407 8.03 -24.72 -1.06
CA PRO A 407 6.86 -24.57 -1.93
C PRO A 407 5.87 -23.51 -1.40
N VAL A 408 6.28 -22.24 -1.43
CA VAL A 408 5.43 -21.09 -1.11
C VAL A 408 4.84 -20.52 -2.39
N VAL A 409 3.52 -20.30 -2.41
CA VAL A 409 2.82 -19.64 -3.51
C VAL A 409 2.63 -18.17 -3.18
N PHE A 410 3.15 -17.28 -4.01
CA PHE A 410 2.91 -15.85 -3.93
C PHE A 410 1.78 -15.47 -4.89
N ALA A 411 0.59 -15.18 -4.36
CA ALA A 411 -0.54 -14.67 -5.11
C ALA A 411 -0.44 -13.13 -5.14
N ILE A 412 0.14 -12.61 -6.22
CA ILE A 412 0.47 -11.19 -6.37
C ILE A 412 -0.71 -10.47 -7.04
N ASP A 413 -1.55 -9.84 -6.21
CA ASP A 413 -2.67 -9.02 -6.69
C ASP A 413 -2.19 -7.60 -7.06
N ARG A 414 -2.92 -6.88 -7.91
CA ARG A 414 -2.58 -5.53 -8.39
C ARG A 414 -1.24 -5.48 -9.14
N ALA A 415 -0.93 -6.51 -9.91
CA ALA A 415 0.22 -6.50 -10.80
C ALA A 415 -0.05 -5.59 -12.02
N GLY A 416 0.96 -4.88 -12.48
CA GLY A 416 0.84 -3.89 -13.55
C GLY A 416 0.31 -2.53 -13.06
N LEU A 417 -0.29 -1.77 -13.96
CA LEU A 417 -0.85 -0.46 -13.63
C LEU A 417 -2.14 -0.59 -12.84
N VAL A 418 -2.22 0.12 -11.72
CA VAL A 418 -3.40 0.10 -10.81
C VAL A 418 -4.17 1.42 -10.80
N GLY A 419 -3.58 2.48 -11.33
CA GLY A 419 -4.25 3.74 -11.62
C GLY A 419 -4.19 4.79 -10.51
N SER A 420 -5.27 4.99 -9.80
CA SER A 420 -5.55 6.21 -9.01
C SER A 420 -4.58 6.51 -7.85
N ASP A 421 -3.80 5.56 -7.38
CA ASP A 421 -2.87 5.74 -6.25
C ASP A 421 -1.42 6.00 -6.68
N GLY A 422 -1.17 5.99 -7.99
CA GLY A 422 0.06 6.44 -8.61
C GLY A 422 1.29 5.58 -8.32
N GLU A 423 2.45 6.20 -8.43
CA GLU A 423 3.76 5.55 -8.47
C GLU A 423 4.08 4.71 -7.23
N THR A 424 3.47 5.00 -6.08
CA THR A 424 3.65 4.21 -4.86
C THR A 424 2.88 2.90 -4.87
N HIS A 425 1.90 2.75 -5.76
CA HIS A 425 1.00 1.59 -5.81
C HIS A 425 1.03 0.83 -7.14
N GLN A 426 1.64 1.39 -8.20
CA GLN A 426 1.79 0.68 -9.47
C GLN A 426 2.61 -0.60 -9.28
N GLY A 427 2.06 -1.74 -9.70
CA GLY A 427 2.67 -3.07 -9.55
C GLY A 427 3.56 -3.42 -10.74
N ILE A 428 4.52 -2.56 -11.07
CA ILE A 428 5.29 -2.60 -12.31
C ILE A 428 6.71 -3.13 -12.17
N PHE A 429 7.10 -3.58 -10.98
CA PHE A 429 8.45 -4.04 -10.68
C PHE A 429 8.53 -5.50 -10.23
N ASP A 430 7.39 -6.16 -9.99
CA ASP A 430 7.31 -7.43 -9.28
C ASP A 430 8.14 -8.55 -9.97
N TYR A 431 7.94 -8.81 -11.24
CA TYR A 431 8.75 -9.86 -11.84
C TYR A 431 10.17 -9.43 -12.23
N THR A 432 10.44 -8.15 -12.30
CA THR A 432 11.82 -7.67 -12.43
C THR A 432 12.66 -8.07 -11.23
N TYR A 433 12.23 -7.71 -10.01
CA TYR A 433 13.01 -8.05 -8.81
C TYR A 433 12.95 -9.54 -8.45
N LEU A 434 11.84 -10.23 -8.76
CA LEU A 434 11.72 -11.68 -8.52
C LEU A 434 12.54 -12.51 -9.51
N SER A 435 12.71 -12.04 -10.74
CA SER A 435 13.39 -12.76 -11.80
C SER A 435 14.86 -13.07 -11.50
N GLY A 436 15.54 -12.21 -10.73
CA GLY A 436 16.92 -12.40 -10.31
C GLY A 436 17.10 -13.48 -9.23
N ILE A 437 16.03 -13.99 -8.61
CA ILE A 437 16.11 -14.93 -7.49
C ILE A 437 16.16 -16.37 -8.03
N PRO A 438 17.21 -17.16 -7.77
CA PRO A 438 17.25 -18.59 -8.13
C PRO A 438 16.08 -19.36 -7.51
N ASN A 439 15.65 -20.44 -8.14
CA ASN A 439 14.52 -21.30 -7.74
C ASN A 439 13.13 -20.64 -7.80
N MET A 440 13.02 -19.30 -7.94
CA MET A 440 11.73 -18.63 -8.12
C MET A 440 11.15 -18.92 -9.50
N HIS A 441 9.87 -19.31 -9.54
CA HIS A 441 9.07 -19.43 -10.75
C HIS A 441 8.07 -18.28 -10.82
N ILE A 442 7.80 -17.76 -12.02
CA ILE A 442 6.92 -16.58 -12.19
C ILE A 442 5.99 -16.81 -13.37
N CYS A 443 4.68 -16.70 -13.14
CA CYS A 443 3.68 -16.81 -14.20
C CYS A 443 2.59 -15.73 -14.09
N ALA A 444 1.91 -15.48 -15.22
CA ALA A 444 0.85 -14.48 -15.32
C ALA A 444 -0.29 -14.99 -16.22
N PRO A 445 -1.53 -15.07 -15.73
CA PRO A 445 -2.67 -15.57 -16.48
C PRO A 445 -3.19 -14.54 -17.48
N LYS A 446 -3.56 -14.98 -18.70
CA LYS A 446 -4.21 -14.16 -19.71
C LYS A 446 -5.66 -13.79 -19.38
N ASN A 447 -6.36 -14.68 -18.67
CA ASN A 447 -7.78 -14.51 -18.37
C ASN A 447 -8.20 -15.18 -17.05
N LYS A 448 -9.49 -15.06 -16.69
CA LYS A 448 -10.04 -15.59 -15.42
C LYS A 448 -9.93 -17.11 -15.27
N TRP A 449 -10.00 -17.88 -16.34
CA TRP A 449 -9.90 -19.34 -16.27
C TRP A 449 -8.45 -19.77 -16.06
N GLU A 450 -7.54 -19.14 -16.78
CA GLU A 450 -6.11 -19.43 -16.64
C GLU A 450 -5.59 -19.06 -15.24
N LEU A 451 -6.11 -17.97 -14.60
CA LEU A 451 -5.82 -17.70 -13.18
C LEU A 451 -6.22 -18.89 -12.29
N SER A 452 -7.42 -19.44 -12.51
CA SER A 452 -7.87 -20.61 -11.75
C SER A 452 -6.98 -21.83 -11.96
N ASP A 453 -6.54 -22.06 -13.20
CA ASP A 453 -5.73 -23.22 -13.55
C ASP A 453 -4.27 -23.04 -13.08
N MET A 454 -3.69 -21.83 -13.18
CA MET A 454 -2.37 -21.49 -12.64
C MET A 454 -2.30 -21.62 -11.12
N MET A 455 -3.33 -21.19 -10.37
CA MET A 455 -3.38 -21.37 -8.92
C MET A 455 -3.42 -22.84 -8.50
N LYS A 456 -4.14 -23.70 -9.24
CA LYS A 456 -4.11 -25.16 -9.01
C LYS A 456 -2.73 -25.74 -9.30
N PHE A 457 -2.12 -25.33 -10.39
CA PHE A 457 -0.76 -25.72 -10.77
C PHE A 457 0.24 -25.29 -9.71
N ALA A 458 0.18 -24.03 -9.25
CA ALA A 458 1.09 -23.47 -8.26
C ALA A 458 1.07 -24.24 -6.92
N VAL A 459 -0.13 -24.61 -6.44
CA VAL A 459 -0.26 -25.40 -5.20
C VAL A 459 0.24 -26.83 -5.35
N ALA A 460 0.25 -27.38 -6.57
CA ALA A 460 0.80 -28.71 -6.85
C ALA A 460 2.32 -28.71 -7.07
N LEU A 461 2.91 -27.56 -7.39
CA LEU A 461 4.34 -27.42 -7.62
C LEU A 461 5.11 -27.48 -6.29
N GLU A 462 6.14 -28.32 -6.21
CA GLU A 462 6.99 -28.47 -5.02
C GLU A 462 8.21 -27.50 -5.09
N ALA A 463 7.92 -26.23 -5.40
CA ALA A 463 8.91 -25.14 -5.52
C ALA A 463 8.23 -23.78 -5.34
N PRO A 464 8.99 -22.70 -5.03
CA PRO A 464 8.42 -21.37 -4.91
C PRO A 464 7.91 -20.84 -6.26
N ILE A 465 6.71 -20.27 -6.24
CA ILE A 465 6.08 -19.72 -7.44
C ILE A 465 5.28 -18.45 -7.15
N ALA A 466 5.41 -17.46 -8.03
CA ALA A 466 4.63 -16.24 -8.06
C ALA A 466 3.60 -16.30 -9.20
N VAL A 467 2.32 -16.13 -8.85
CA VAL A 467 1.21 -15.98 -9.78
C VAL A 467 0.75 -14.53 -9.70
N ARG A 468 1.06 -13.73 -10.73
CA ARG A 468 0.72 -12.30 -10.76
C ARG A 468 -0.51 -12.03 -11.61
N TYR A 469 -1.43 -11.22 -11.11
CA TYR A 469 -2.66 -10.86 -11.82
C TYR A 469 -3.07 -9.40 -11.55
N PRO A 470 -3.75 -8.73 -12.53
CA PRO A 470 -4.02 -7.30 -12.44
C PRO A 470 -5.21 -6.98 -11.54
N ARG A 471 -5.34 -5.71 -11.18
CA ARG A 471 -6.56 -5.14 -10.62
C ARG A 471 -7.64 -5.01 -11.72
N GLY A 472 -8.91 -5.13 -11.33
CA GLY A 472 -10.05 -4.81 -12.18
C GLY A 472 -10.75 -6.02 -12.78
N THR A 473 -11.59 -5.78 -13.78
CA THR A 473 -12.44 -6.78 -14.40
C THR A 473 -11.65 -7.95 -14.97
N ALA A 474 -12.02 -9.17 -14.58
CA ALA A 474 -11.37 -10.36 -15.05
C ALA A 474 -11.72 -10.61 -16.53
N TYR A 475 -10.69 -10.60 -17.38
CA TYR A 475 -10.88 -10.82 -18.81
C TYR A 475 -11.51 -12.18 -19.08
N ALA A 476 -12.56 -12.20 -19.94
CA ALA A 476 -13.36 -13.36 -20.25
C ALA A 476 -13.28 -13.82 -21.72
N GLY A 477 -12.36 -13.22 -22.50
CA GLY A 477 -12.04 -13.68 -23.84
C GLY A 477 -11.11 -14.89 -23.85
N LEU A 478 -10.90 -15.49 -25.02
CA LEU A 478 -10.02 -16.64 -25.25
C LEU A 478 -10.37 -17.85 -24.36
N ALA A 479 -11.68 -18.09 -24.13
CA ALA A 479 -12.17 -19.17 -23.27
C ALA A 479 -11.90 -20.56 -23.86
N GLU A 480 -11.81 -20.67 -25.16
CA GLU A 480 -11.51 -21.87 -25.94
C GLU A 480 -10.04 -22.31 -25.84
N TYR A 481 -9.12 -21.37 -25.58
CA TYR A 481 -7.70 -21.66 -25.44
C TYR A 481 -7.40 -22.01 -23.99
N ARG A 482 -7.36 -23.31 -23.69
CA ARG A 482 -7.16 -23.87 -22.35
C ARG A 482 -6.22 -25.06 -22.35
N ALA A 483 -5.08 -24.92 -23.03
CA ALA A 483 -4.03 -25.92 -22.94
C ALA A 483 -3.59 -26.12 -21.47
N PRO A 484 -3.26 -27.34 -21.02
CA PRO A 484 -2.75 -27.59 -19.68
C PRO A 484 -1.61 -26.64 -19.31
N ILE A 485 -1.51 -26.28 -18.04
CA ILE A 485 -0.38 -25.48 -17.54
C ILE A 485 0.78 -26.41 -17.31
N GLU A 486 1.85 -26.20 -18.06
CA GLU A 486 3.13 -26.89 -17.93
C GLU A 486 4.20 -25.86 -17.60
N LEU A 487 5.15 -26.21 -16.70
CA LEU A 487 6.18 -25.31 -16.25
C LEU A 487 7.04 -24.80 -17.42
N GLY A 488 7.12 -23.48 -17.57
CA GLY A 488 7.92 -22.84 -18.60
C GLY A 488 7.40 -23.04 -20.03
N LYS A 489 6.12 -23.43 -20.20
CA LYS A 489 5.52 -23.56 -21.54
C LYS A 489 4.53 -22.45 -21.84
N ALA A 490 4.72 -21.82 -23.01
CA ALA A 490 3.83 -20.84 -23.60
C ALA A 490 2.63 -21.54 -24.30
N GLU A 491 1.65 -20.74 -24.70
CA GLU A 491 0.49 -21.23 -25.46
C GLU A 491 0.33 -20.41 -26.74
N TRP A 492 0.39 -21.07 -27.88
CA TRP A 492 0.07 -20.47 -29.15
C TRP A 492 -1.44 -20.27 -29.28
N ILE A 493 -1.89 -19.01 -29.33
CA ILE A 493 -3.30 -18.66 -29.55
C ILE A 493 -3.58 -18.63 -31.05
N VAL A 494 -2.75 -17.91 -31.81
CA VAL A 494 -2.82 -17.83 -33.26
C VAL A 494 -1.43 -18.02 -33.84
N ARG A 495 -1.29 -18.78 -34.92
CA ARG A 495 -0.01 -18.93 -35.66
C ARG A 495 -0.23 -18.62 -37.14
N GLU A 496 0.27 -17.48 -37.60
CA GLU A 496 0.10 -16.98 -38.97
C GLU A 496 1.43 -16.63 -39.67
N GLY A 497 2.53 -16.60 -38.91
CA GLY A 497 3.80 -16.09 -39.37
C GLY A 497 3.88 -14.55 -39.40
N GLY A 498 4.92 -13.99 -39.98
CA GLY A 498 5.16 -12.56 -40.08
C GLY A 498 5.65 -11.94 -38.77
N ILE A 499 4.77 -11.49 -37.90
CA ILE A 499 5.11 -10.86 -36.61
C ILE A 499 4.68 -11.79 -35.46
N ALA A 500 5.58 -12.12 -34.54
CA ALA A 500 5.27 -12.92 -33.35
C ALA A 500 5.05 -12.03 -32.14
N LEU A 501 3.81 -11.93 -31.64
CA LEU A 501 3.42 -11.15 -30.47
C LEU A 501 3.49 -12.03 -29.21
N PHE A 502 4.58 -11.96 -28.44
CA PHE A 502 4.72 -12.62 -27.13
C PHE A 502 4.16 -11.73 -26.04
N ALA A 503 2.98 -12.04 -25.55
CA ALA A 503 2.27 -11.23 -24.57
C ALA A 503 2.20 -11.90 -23.20
N VAL A 504 2.45 -11.12 -22.14
CA VAL A 504 2.44 -11.58 -20.75
C VAL A 504 1.14 -11.16 -20.07
N GLY A 505 0.39 -12.11 -19.54
CA GLY A 505 -0.78 -11.87 -18.69
C GLY A 505 -1.84 -10.97 -19.32
N SER A 506 -2.12 -9.82 -18.71
CA SER A 506 -3.12 -8.84 -19.20
C SER A 506 -2.84 -8.34 -20.62
N MET A 507 -1.57 -8.35 -21.06
CA MET A 507 -1.20 -7.88 -22.39
C MET A 507 -1.63 -8.82 -23.52
N VAL A 508 -2.08 -10.03 -23.22
CA VAL A 508 -2.64 -10.94 -24.25
C VAL A 508 -3.92 -10.35 -24.87
N LYS A 509 -4.77 -9.71 -24.08
CA LYS A 509 -5.92 -8.95 -24.62
C LYS A 509 -5.44 -7.81 -25.56
N THR A 510 -4.43 -7.06 -25.15
CA THR A 510 -3.87 -5.99 -25.99
C THR A 510 -3.25 -6.55 -27.27
N ALA A 511 -2.66 -7.76 -27.23
CA ALA A 511 -2.11 -8.41 -28.42
C ALA A 511 -3.20 -8.78 -29.45
N GLU A 512 -4.42 -9.14 -29.02
CA GLU A 512 -5.55 -9.34 -29.95
C GLU A 512 -5.92 -8.03 -30.68
N GLU A 513 -5.92 -6.91 -29.94
CA GLU A 513 -6.20 -5.58 -30.50
C GLU A 513 -5.08 -5.14 -31.47
N VAL A 514 -3.80 -5.38 -31.11
CA VAL A 514 -2.64 -5.12 -31.99
C VAL A 514 -2.70 -5.97 -33.26
N GLN A 515 -3.01 -7.26 -33.13
CA GLN A 515 -3.15 -8.17 -34.29
C GLN A 515 -4.20 -7.64 -35.28
N ALA A 516 -5.38 -7.24 -34.75
CA ALA A 516 -6.44 -6.68 -35.59
C ALA A 516 -5.99 -5.43 -36.36
N LEU A 517 -5.30 -4.50 -35.68
CA LEU A 517 -4.75 -3.29 -36.29
C LEU A 517 -3.66 -3.61 -37.36
N LEU A 518 -2.83 -4.62 -37.12
CA LEU A 518 -1.82 -5.08 -38.10
C LEU A 518 -2.48 -5.71 -39.32
N HIS A 519 -3.53 -6.52 -39.13
CA HIS A 519 -4.31 -7.12 -40.25
C HIS A 519 -4.95 -6.03 -41.12
N GLU A 520 -5.51 -4.97 -40.56
CA GLU A 520 -6.05 -3.83 -41.29
C GLU A 520 -5.00 -3.17 -42.20
N LYS A 521 -3.73 -3.27 -41.82
CA LYS A 521 -2.58 -2.72 -42.55
C LYS A 521 -1.92 -3.76 -43.47
N GLY A 522 -2.47 -4.98 -43.56
CA GLY A 522 -2.01 -6.05 -44.45
C GLY A 522 -0.86 -6.91 -43.91
N TYR A 523 -0.56 -6.80 -42.60
CA TYR A 523 0.47 -7.61 -41.94
C TYR A 523 -0.14 -8.80 -41.22
N ARG A 524 0.51 -9.96 -41.28
CA ARG A 524 0.14 -11.15 -40.50
C ARG A 524 0.84 -11.10 -39.16
N ALA A 525 0.14 -11.50 -38.10
CA ALA A 525 0.71 -11.55 -36.77
C ALA A 525 0.20 -12.76 -35.97
N SER A 526 1.11 -13.51 -35.38
CA SER A 526 0.81 -14.58 -34.42
C SER A 526 0.68 -14.03 -33.01
N ILE A 527 -0.13 -14.68 -32.18
CA ILE A 527 -0.30 -14.36 -30.76
C ILE A 527 0.19 -15.53 -29.93
N ILE A 528 1.16 -15.27 -29.06
CA ILE A 528 1.71 -16.23 -28.11
C ILE A 528 1.46 -15.72 -26.70
N ASN A 529 0.66 -16.45 -25.92
CA ASN A 529 0.51 -16.24 -24.48
C ASN A 529 1.76 -16.80 -23.80
N ALA A 530 2.64 -15.94 -23.35
CA ALA A 530 3.92 -16.32 -22.75
C ALA A 530 3.77 -17.14 -21.48
N ARG A 531 2.68 -16.97 -20.72
CA ARG A 531 2.35 -17.65 -19.45
C ARG A 531 3.41 -17.49 -18.35
N PHE A 532 4.66 -17.87 -18.66
CA PHE A 532 5.78 -17.84 -17.72
C PHE A 532 6.81 -16.77 -18.10
N ILE A 533 7.18 -16.01 -17.09
CA ILE A 533 8.27 -15.03 -17.15
C ILE A 533 9.57 -15.70 -16.71
N LYS A 534 9.47 -16.70 -15.85
CA LYS A 534 10.59 -17.52 -15.37
C LYS A 534 10.12 -18.93 -14.97
N PRO A 535 10.66 -19.98 -15.62
CA PRO A 535 11.48 -19.91 -16.84
C PRO A 535 10.65 -19.46 -18.04
N ILE A 536 11.28 -18.85 -19.05
CA ILE A 536 10.63 -18.58 -20.33
C ILE A 536 10.54 -19.87 -21.16
N ASP A 537 9.64 -19.91 -22.15
CA ASP A 537 9.59 -20.98 -23.14
C ASP A 537 10.59 -20.68 -24.28
N GLU A 538 11.83 -21.14 -24.11
CA GLU A 538 12.89 -20.96 -25.12
C GLU A 538 12.53 -21.65 -26.45
N GLU A 539 11.87 -22.82 -26.40
CA GLU A 539 11.43 -23.55 -27.60
C GLU A 539 10.42 -22.72 -28.41
N ALA A 540 9.46 -22.07 -27.74
CA ALA A 540 8.51 -21.18 -28.42
C ALA A 540 9.20 -19.95 -29.03
N VAL A 541 10.18 -19.35 -28.32
CA VAL A 541 10.97 -18.23 -28.84
C VAL A 541 11.78 -18.63 -30.05
N LEU A 542 12.48 -19.78 -30.02
CA LEU A 542 13.28 -20.28 -31.11
C LEU A 542 12.41 -20.70 -32.30
N SER A 543 11.27 -21.36 -32.06
CA SER A 543 10.32 -21.73 -33.11
C SER A 543 9.73 -20.49 -33.83
N ALA A 544 9.55 -19.39 -33.11
CA ALA A 544 9.08 -18.15 -33.72
C ALA A 544 10.14 -17.58 -34.73
N CYS A 545 11.43 -17.79 -34.48
CA CYS A 545 12.49 -17.35 -35.42
C CYS A 545 12.47 -18.08 -36.76
N GLU A 546 11.79 -19.21 -36.86
CA GLU A 546 11.79 -20.03 -38.10
C GLU A 546 10.76 -19.53 -39.11
N ASP A 547 9.66 -18.94 -38.67
CA ASP A 547 8.52 -18.56 -39.53
C ASP A 547 8.01 -17.12 -39.32
N HIS A 548 8.77 -16.29 -38.58
CA HIS A 548 8.48 -14.88 -38.38
C HIS A 548 9.68 -13.99 -38.71
N ASP A 549 9.38 -12.75 -39.09
CA ASP A 549 10.39 -11.73 -39.44
C ASP A 549 10.71 -10.82 -38.22
N MET A 550 9.83 -10.81 -37.22
CA MET A 550 9.93 -9.95 -36.05
C MET A 550 9.29 -10.61 -34.82
N ILE A 551 9.95 -10.46 -33.66
CA ILE A 551 9.38 -10.76 -32.36
C ILE A 551 9.02 -9.44 -31.67
N VAL A 552 7.81 -9.39 -31.08
CA VAL A 552 7.35 -8.28 -30.24
C VAL A 552 7.05 -8.85 -28.87
N THR A 553 7.72 -8.35 -27.83
CA THR A 553 7.38 -8.71 -26.44
C THR A 553 6.48 -7.63 -25.85
N MET A 554 5.42 -8.04 -25.16
CA MET A 554 4.39 -7.16 -24.60
C MET A 554 4.21 -7.45 -23.10
N GLU A 555 4.59 -6.49 -22.26
CA GLU A 555 4.60 -6.68 -20.82
C GLU A 555 4.15 -5.42 -20.07
N GLU A 556 3.36 -5.59 -19.01
CA GLU A 556 2.94 -4.52 -18.11
C GLU A 556 3.87 -4.51 -16.88
N ASN A 557 5.15 -4.23 -17.16
CA ASN A 557 6.29 -4.15 -16.24
C ASN A 557 7.35 -3.23 -16.84
N VAL A 558 8.27 -2.74 -16.01
CA VAL A 558 9.45 -2.01 -16.52
C VAL A 558 10.27 -2.90 -17.46
N LEU A 559 10.78 -2.31 -18.54
CA LEU A 559 11.56 -3.03 -19.54
C LEU A 559 12.84 -3.63 -18.97
N SER A 560 13.53 -2.86 -18.12
CA SER A 560 14.78 -3.31 -17.50
C SER A 560 14.55 -4.50 -16.56
N GLY A 561 15.22 -5.62 -16.81
CA GLY A 561 15.02 -6.89 -16.10
C GLY A 561 13.69 -7.58 -16.40
N GLY A 562 12.95 -7.09 -17.41
CA GLY A 562 11.64 -7.59 -17.81
C GLY A 562 11.67 -8.84 -18.69
N PHE A 563 10.50 -9.22 -19.18
CA PHE A 563 10.33 -10.39 -20.06
C PHE A 563 11.04 -10.20 -21.41
N GLY A 564 10.98 -8.98 -22.00
CA GLY A 564 11.63 -8.70 -23.26
C GLY A 564 13.14 -8.89 -23.23
N GLU A 565 13.82 -8.48 -22.16
CA GLU A 565 15.26 -8.72 -21.99
C GLU A 565 15.61 -10.21 -21.87
N LYS A 566 14.72 -11.02 -21.26
CA LYS A 566 14.93 -12.48 -21.20
C LYS A 566 14.80 -13.13 -22.56
N VAL A 567 13.85 -12.68 -23.38
CA VAL A 567 13.72 -13.13 -24.77
C VAL A 567 14.96 -12.75 -25.58
N LEU A 568 15.47 -11.52 -25.44
CA LEU A 568 16.72 -11.10 -26.08
C LEU A 568 17.92 -11.93 -25.64
N THR A 569 18.02 -12.24 -24.35
CA THR A 569 19.08 -13.12 -23.82
C THR A 569 18.99 -14.50 -24.45
N CYS A 570 17.80 -15.09 -24.48
CA CYS A 570 17.58 -16.40 -25.13
C CYS A 570 17.99 -16.40 -26.61
N LEU A 571 17.63 -15.37 -27.35
CA LEU A 571 18.01 -15.21 -28.77
C LEU A 571 19.54 -15.12 -28.93
N ASN A 572 20.20 -14.35 -28.09
CA ASN A 572 21.66 -14.21 -28.11
C ASN A 572 22.37 -15.51 -27.73
N ASP A 573 21.91 -16.23 -26.71
CA ASP A 573 22.51 -17.48 -26.25
C ASP A 573 22.40 -18.62 -27.28
N HIS A 574 21.43 -18.50 -28.22
CA HIS A 574 21.23 -19.46 -29.32
C HIS A 574 21.67 -18.93 -30.68
N ASP A 575 22.45 -17.84 -30.74
CA ASP A 575 22.95 -17.22 -31.98
C ASP A 575 21.84 -16.90 -33.02
N ARG A 576 20.64 -16.48 -32.53
CA ARG A 576 19.50 -16.12 -33.39
C ARG A 576 19.47 -14.62 -33.66
N GLN A 577 19.34 -14.25 -34.94
CA GLN A 577 19.20 -12.87 -35.38
C GLN A 577 17.80 -12.65 -35.96
N ILE A 578 16.96 -11.95 -35.19
CA ILE A 578 15.62 -11.53 -35.58
C ILE A 578 15.36 -10.11 -35.06
N LYS A 579 14.59 -9.32 -35.79
CA LYS A 579 14.14 -8.02 -35.28
C LYS A 579 13.33 -8.22 -34.00
N CYS A 580 13.64 -7.47 -32.95
CA CYS A 580 12.89 -7.52 -31.69
C CYS A 580 12.40 -6.14 -31.28
N VAL A 581 11.11 -6.02 -30.95
CA VAL A 581 10.47 -4.83 -30.43
C VAL A 581 9.97 -5.15 -29.03
N MET A 582 10.42 -4.38 -28.02
CA MET A 582 9.95 -4.54 -26.66
C MET A 582 8.91 -3.46 -26.34
N ALA A 583 7.69 -3.85 -26.02
CA ALA A 583 6.61 -3.01 -25.50
C ALA A 583 6.45 -3.26 -24.01
N GLY A 584 6.92 -2.33 -23.21
CA GLY A 584 6.89 -2.38 -21.74
C GLY A 584 7.00 -0.97 -21.17
N ILE A 585 6.97 -0.85 -19.85
CA ILE A 585 7.04 0.43 -19.16
C ILE A 585 8.47 0.97 -19.23
N PRO A 586 8.68 2.23 -19.64
CA PRO A 586 10.00 2.83 -19.70
C PRO A 586 10.65 2.96 -18.32
N ASP A 587 11.93 3.33 -18.27
CA ASP A 587 12.64 3.62 -17.01
C ASP A 587 12.15 4.94 -16.40
N ALA A 588 10.91 4.90 -15.90
CA ALA A 588 10.22 6.03 -15.28
C ALA A 588 9.14 5.54 -14.32
N TYR A 589 8.85 6.34 -13.28
CA TYR A 589 7.68 6.13 -12.45
C TYR A 589 6.42 6.58 -13.19
N VAL A 590 5.36 5.77 -13.12
CA VAL A 590 4.05 6.09 -13.71
C VAL A 590 3.16 6.74 -12.66
N GLU A 591 2.70 7.93 -12.93
CA GLU A 591 1.85 8.70 -12.02
C GLU A 591 0.44 8.09 -11.86
N HIS A 592 -0.42 8.80 -11.13
CA HIS A 592 -1.81 8.37 -10.92
C HIS A 592 -2.71 8.78 -12.09
N GLY A 593 -3.77 7.99 -12.30
CA GLY A 593 -4.75 8.30 -13.34
C GLY A 593 -5.61 7.10 -13.73
N ASN A 594 -6.41 7.27 -14.76
CA ASN A 594 -7.11 6.17 -15.42
C ASN A 594 -6.10 5.27 -16.14
N VAL A 595 -6.19 3.96 -15.97
CA VAL A 595 -5.21 2.99 -16.51
C VAL A 595 -5.09 3.07 -18.04
N ASP A 596 -6.19 3.27 -18.75
CA ASP A 596 -6.15 3.34 -20.23
C ASP A 596 -5.43 4.62 -20.71
N LEU A 597 -5.63 5.75 -20.01
CA LEU A 597 -4.90 6.98 -20.28
C LEU A 597 -3.41 6.84 -19.95
N LEU A 598 -3.07 6.19 -18.85
CA LEU A 598 -1.69 5.90 -18.47
C LEU A 598 -1.02 5.01 -19.52
N LYS A 599 -1.68 3.93 -19.98
CA LYS A 599 -1.16 3.06 -21.05
C LYS A 599 -0.88 3.86 -22.33
N LYS A 600 -1.77 4.75 -22.70
CA LYS A 600 -1.59 5.62 -23.88
C LYS A 600 -0.40 6.57 -23.70
N GLU A 601 -0.26 7.19 -22.52
CA GLU A 601 0.84 8.11 -22.22
C GLU A 601 2.21 7.44 -22.33
N ILE A 602 2.32 6.18 -21.85
CA ILE A 602 3.59 5.43 -21.88
C ILE A 602 3.76 4.54 -23.11
N GLY A 603 2.84 4.60 -24.09
CA GLY A 603 2.93 3.84 -25.33
C GLY A 603 2.66 2.34 -25.20
N LEU A 604 1.81 1.93 -24.25
CA LEU A 604 1.42 0.54 -24.01
C LEU A 604 -0.02 0.20 -24.42
N ASP A 605 -0.73 1.11 -25.04
CA ASP A 605 -2.00 0.82 -25.72
C ASP A 605 -1.78 0.18 -27.09
N ALA A 606 -2.81 -0.45 -27.64
CA ALA A 606 -2.71 -1.21 -28.88
C ALA A 606 -2.28 -0.35 -30.09
N VAL A 607 -2.74 0.92 -30.15
CA VAL A 607 -2.39 1.82 -31.26
C VAL A 607 -0.92 2.17 -31.22
N SER A 608 -0.43 2.63 -30.07
CA SER A 608 0.98 3.01 -29.89
C SER A 608 1.94 1.84 -30.13
N ILE A 609 1.57 0.63 -29.66
CA ILE A 609 2.38 -0.58 -29.93
C ILE A 609 2.40 -0.89 -31.42
N THR A 610 1.24 -0.80 -32.12
CA THR A 610 1.17 -1.03 -33.57
C THR A 610 2.03 -0.04 -34.33
N GLU A 611 1.99 1.24 -33.99
CA GLU A 611 2.83 2.28 -34.58
C GLU A 611 4.33 1.96 -34.41
N LYS A 612 4.74 1.61 -33.19
CA LYS A 612 6.10 1.21 -32.84
C LYS A 612 6.58 -0.01 -33.66
N ILE A 613 5.70 -0.97 -33.94
CA ILE A 613 5.99 -2.13 -34.79
C ILE A 613 6.21 -1.67 -36.23
N LEU A 614 5.30 -0.85 -36.77
CA LEU A 614 5.35 -0.36 -38.14
C LEU A 614 6.59 0.50 -38.43
N GLU A 615 7.05 1.28 -37.46
CA GLU A 615 8.30 2.06 -37.57
C GLU A 615 9.56 1.18 -37.72
N LYS A 616 9.47 -0.09 -37.28
CA LYS A 616 10.58 -1.04 -37.31
C LYS A 616 10.52 -2.04 -38.48
N LEU A 617 9.39 -2.11 -39.19
CA LEU A 617 9.25 -2.92 -40.40
C LEU A 617 9.94 -2.26 -41.57
#